data_c4bc69ec3834ef0d899a23d4c9d38789
#
_entry.id   c4bc69ec3834ef0d899a23d4c9d38789
#
_cell.length_a   1.000
_cell.length_b   1.000
_cell.length_c   1.000
_cell.angle_alpha   90.00
_cell.angle_beta   90.00
_cell.angle_gamma   90.00
#
_symmetry.space_group_name_H-M   'P 1'
#
loop_
_entity.id
_entity.type
_entity.pdbx_description
1 polymer ?
#
loop_
_entity_poly.entity_id
_entity_poly.type
_entity_poly.pdbx_seq_one_letter_code
_entity_poly.pdbx_strand_id
1 'polypeptide(L)'
;FRSFSSSGMLTVKGRDSDFWKTMAKHGVDLYLCGEVHAVTCTRHDGIQQIAHGGLIGRTTKPNYLLVTVHEDKLVLNLKEIDLINGKGRLWQKNKSKGPWDTITITAERKKQGFTSIGKVTINKQKDAKKFDTPTGFFNEKNNPK
;
A
#
# COMPACT_ATOMS: atom_id res chain seq x y z
N PHE A 1 -7.15 15.18 -2.46
CA PHE A 1 -7.80 13.86 -2.54
C PHE A 1 -6.81 12.70 -2.48
N ARG A 2 -5.59 12.90 -2.98
CA ARG A 2 -4.56 11.85 -3.01
C ARG A 2 -3.80 11.68 -1.70
N SER A 3 -3.91 12.62 -0.79
CA SER A 3 -3.20 12.60 0.49
C SER A 3 -3.84 11.69 1.55
N PHE A 4 -5.11 11.36 1.40
CA PHE A 4 -5.88 10.60 2.36
C PHE A 4 -6.75 9.59 1.64
N SER A 5 -6.14 8.50 1.26
CA SER A 5 -6.84 7.40 0.62
C SER A 5 -7.33 6.44 1.69
N SER A 6 -8.46 6.70 2.22
CA SER A 6 -9.17 5.76 3.06
C SER A 6 -10.65 5.89 2.85
N SER A 7 -11.37 4.85 3.18
CA SER A 7 -12.81 4.86 3.25
C SER A 7 -13.32 5.92 4.25
N GLY A 8 -14.48 6.39 4.00
CA GLY A 8 -15.42 7.12 4.83
C GLY A 8 -14.92 8.07 5.94
N MET A 9 -14.02 7.65 6.78
CA MET A 9 -13.65 8.44 7.98
C MET A 9 -12.79 9.67 7.67
N LEU A 10 -11.99 9.64 6.60
CA LEU A 10 -11.11 10.75 6.23
C LEU A 10 -11.62 11.54 5.02
N THR A 11 -12.72 11.13 4.43
CA THR A 11 -13.24 11.71 3.18
C THR A 11 -13.72 13.14 3.31
N VAL A 12 -14.24 13.54 4.47
CA VAL A 12 -14.85 14.86 4.66
C VAL A 12 -13.86 15.88 5.19
N LYS A 13 -13.06 15.50 6.20
CA LYS A 13 -12.18 16.43 6.91
C LYS A 13 -10.68 16.18 6.70
N GLY A 14 -10.30 15.00 6.18
CA GLY A 14 -8.89 14.65 5.93
C GLY A 14 -8.03 14.83 7.19
N ARG A 15 -7.00 15.68 7.09
CA ARG A 15 -6.08 16.02 8.19
C ARG A 15 -6.75 16.74 9.37
N ASP A 16 -7.87 17.39 9.12
CA ASP A 16 -8.61 18.12 10.17
C ASP A 16 -9.56 17.23 10.96
N SER A 17 -9.66 15.95 10.60
CA SER A 17 -10.45 14.96 11.33
C SER A 17 -9.86 14.70 12.73
N ASP A 18 -10.72 14.42 13.68
CA ASP A 18 -10.29 14.05 15.04
C ASP A 18 -9.48 12.77 15.04
N PHE A 19 -9.78 11.85 14.12
CA PHE A 19 -9.01 10.62 13.92
C PHE A 19 -7.55 10.92 13.57
N TRP A 20 -7.31 11.78 12.56
CA TRP A 20 -5.94 12.14 12.16
C TRP A 20 -5.20 12.90 13.26
N LYS A 21 -5.86 13.88 13.87
CA LYS A 21 -5.30 14.67 14.97
C LYS A 21 -4.92 13.79 16.16
N THR A 22 -5.75 12.78 16.47
CA THR A 22 -5.46 11.82 17.54
C THR A 22 -4.22 10.99 17.23
N MET A 23 -4.09 10.47 16.00
CA MET A 23 -2.90 9.75 15.60
C MET A 23 -1.63 10.61 15.70
N ALA A 24 -1.69 11.84 15.22
CA ALA A 24 -0.57 12.79 15.29
C ALA A 24 -0.20 13.11 16.74
N LYS A 25 -1.18 13.40 17.58
CA LYS A 25 -0.99 13.67 19.02
C LYS A 25 -0.32 12.51 19.76
N HIS A 26 -0.64 11.27 19.39
CA HIS A 26 -0.09 10.07 20.03
C HIS A 26 1.15 9.51 19.32
N GLY A 27 1.73 10.25 18.37
CA GLY A 27 3.00 9.88 17.74
C GLY A 27 2.93 8.63 16.87
N VAL A 28 1.80 8.40 16.19
CA VAL A 28 1.68 7.29 15.23
C VAL A 28 2.62 7.52 14.07
N ASP A 29 3.47 6.54 13.77
CA ASP A 29 4.46 6.64 12.70
C ASP A 29 3.93 6.23 11.33
N LEU A 30 3.00 5.29 11.31
CA LEU A 30 2.52 4.65 10.09
C LEU A 30 1.01 4.47 10.11
N TYR A 31 0.37 4.89 9.03
CA TYR A 31 -1.04 4.64 8.76
C TYR A 31 -1.19 3.89 7.45
N LEU A 32 -1.69 2.67 7.53
CA LEU A 32 -2.00 1.83 6.37
C LEU A 32 -3.48 1.92 6.07
N CYS A 33 -3.81 2.19 4.82
CA CYS A 33 -5.19 2.32 4.38
C CYS A 33 -5.41 1.62 3.04
N GLY A 34 -6.66 1.43 2.68
CA GLY A 34 -7.06 0.69 1.47
C GLY A 34 -8.26 1.33 0.77
N GLU A 35 -9.00 0.51 0.04
CA GLU A 35 -10.26 0.79 -0.68
C GLU A 35 -10.11 1.58 -1.99
N VAL A 36 -9.16 2.47 -2.11
CA VAL A 36 -8.99 3.30 -3.32
C VAL A 36 -8.43 2.57 -4.54
N HIS A 37 -8.01 1.34 -4.39
CA HIS A 37 -7.41 0.52 -5.46
C HIS A 37 -6.24 1.22 -6.18
N ALA A 38 -5.55 2.12 -5.50
CA ALA A 38 -4.40 2.85 -6.01
C ALA A 38 -3.26 2.80 -4.99
N VAL A 39 -2.02 2.93 -5.48
CA VAL A 39 -0.86 3.06 -4.61
C VAL A 39 -0.62 4.54 -4.32
N THR A 40 -0.58 4.89 -3.05
CA THR A 40 -0.21 6.23 -2.59
C THR A 40 0.78 6.14 -1.44
N CYS A 41 1.71 7.10 -1.40
CA CYS A 41 2.69 7.22 -0.34
C CYS A 41 2.86 8.70 -0.01
N THR A 42 2.32 9.12 1.11
CA THR A 42 2.35 10.53 1.52
C THR A 42 2.77 10.66 2.98
N ARG A 43 3.26 11.83 3.37
CA ARG A 43 3.68 12.10 4.74
C ARG A 43 3.11 13.43 5.20
N HIS A 44 2.40 13.41 6.33
CA HIS A 44 1.85 14.59 6.97
C HIS A 44 1.90 14.43 8.49
N ASP A 45 2.19 15.52 9.18
CA ASP A 45 2.18 15.61 10.65
C ASP A 45 2.99 14.50 11.33
N GLY A 46 4.12 14.10 10.71
CA GLY A 46 4.98 13.03 11.22
C GLY A 46 4.46 11.61 10.99
N ILE A 47 3.37 11.44 10.27
CA ILE A 47 2.77 10.14 9.95
C ILE A 47 3.04 9.79 8.49
N GLN A 48 3.62 8.63 8.23
CA GLN A 48 3.70 8.06 6.90
C GLN A 48 2.40 7.34 6.57
N GLN A 49 1.68 7.82 5.56
CA GLN A 49 0.49 7.15 5.05
C GLN A 49 0.83 6.35 3.80
N ILE A 50 0.37 5.11 3.73
CA ILE A 50 0.51 4.26 2.55
C ILE A 50 -0.81 3.56 2.27
N ALA A 51 -1.28 3.68 1.03
CA ALA A 51 -2.27 2.78 0.47
C ALA A 51 -1.63 1.94 -0.63
N HIS A 52 -2.16 0.74 -0.86
CA HIS A 52 -1.76 -0.10 -1.98
C HIS A 52 -2.99 -0.57 -2.77
N GLY A 53 -2.78 -0.90 -4.04
CA GLY A 53 -3.88 -1.21 -4.96
C GLY A 53 -4.58 -2.54 -4.72
N GLY A 54 -3.97 -3.40 -3.92
CA GLY A 54 -4.48 -4.73 -3.62
C GLY A 54 -4.31 -5.72 -4.77
N LEU A 55 -4.80 -6.93 -4.56
CA LEU A 55 -4.60 -8.04 -5.48
C LEU A 55 -5.65 -8.09 -6.62
N ILE A 56 -6.60 -7.17 -6.63
CA ILE A 56 -7.69 -7.17 -7.63
C ILE A 56 -7.19 -6.71 -9.01
N GLY A 57 -6.20 -5.84 -9.06
CA GLY A 57 -5.66 -5.34 -10.32
C GLY A 57 -6.65 -4.50 -11.12
N ARG A 58 -7.40 -3.62 -10.44
CA ARG A 58 -8.42 -2.77 -11.08
C ARG A 58 -7.83 -1.53 -11.72
N THR A 59 -7.17 -0.72 -10.92
CA THR A 59 -6.55 0.57 -11.33
C THR A 59 -5.05 0.50 -11.37
N THR A 60 -4.48 -0.49 -10.68
CA THR A 60 -3.05 -0.80 -10.67
C THR A 60 -2.85 -2.28 -10.95
N LYS A 61 -1.63 -2.68 -11.31
CA LYS A 61 -1.26 -4.09 -11.32
C LYS A 61 -1.47 -4.69 -9.94
N PRO A 62 -1.78 -5.99 -9.82
CA PRO A 62 -1.93 -6.63 -8.51
C PRO A 62 -0.68 -6.43 -7.66
N ASN A 63 -0.86 -5.92 -6.46
CA ASN A 63 0.24 -5.62 -5.56
C ASN A 63 -0.16 -5.83 -4.10
N TYR A 64 0.84 -5.97 -3.26
CA TYR A 64 0.70 -6.00 -1.81
C TYR A 64 1.88 -5.31 -1.13
N LEU A 65 1.67 -4.86 0.08
CA LEU A 65 2.69 -4.26 0.91
C LEU A 65 3.22 -5.30 1.90
N LEU A 66 4.52 -5.57 1.84
CA LEU A 66 5.22 -6.37 2.83
C LEU A 66 5.85 -5.43 3.86
N VAL A 67 5.42 -5.55 5.10
CA VAL A 67 5.99 -4.80 6.23
C VAL A 67 6.87 -5.73 7.04
N THR A 68 8.16 -5.41 7.11
CA THR A 68 9.11 -6.12 7.97
C THR A 68 9.40 -5.26 9.20
N VAL A 69 9.16 -5.83 10.36
CA VAL A 69 9.40 -5.16 11.65
C VAL A 69 10.75 -5.61 12.18
N HIS A 70 11.68 -4.65 12.30
CA HIS A 70 12.95 -4.83 12.99
C HIS A 70 12.89 -4.13 14.35
N GLU A 71 13.86 -4.40 15.19
CA GLU A 71 13.98 -3.74 16.50
C GLU A 71 14.12 -2.23 16.36
N ASP A 72 14.94 -1.78 15.40
CA ASP A 72 15.33 -0.39 15.16
C ASP A 72 14.53 0.32 14.06
N LYS A 73 13.76 -0.40 13.25
CA LYS A 73 13.08 0.17 12.07
C LYS A 73 11.91 -0.67 11.57
N LEU A 74 11.06 -0.04 10.76
CA LEU A 74 10.09 -0.69 9.88
C LEU A 74 10.56 -0.57 8.43
N VAL A 75 10.51 -1.66 7.69
CA VAL A 75 10.79 -1.67 6.25
C VAL A 75 9.51 -2.04 5.51
N LEU A 76 9.01 -1.12 4.71
CA LEU A 76 7.81 -1.29 3.91
C LEU A 76 8.22 -1.50 2.45
N ASN A 77 7.84 -2.62 1.88
CA ASN A 77 8.24 -3.01 0.54
C ASN A 77 6.99 -3.31 -0.31
N LEU A 78 6.76 -2.50 -1.32
CA LEU A 78 5.68 -2.70 -2.26
C LEU A 78 6.08 -3.78 -3.28
N LYS A 79 5.30 -4.84 -3.32
CA LYS A 79 5.47 -5.98 -4.20
C LYS A 79 4.38 -5.97 -5.26
N GLU A 80 4.77 -6.11 -6.52
CA GLU A 80 3.87 -6.12 -7.67
C GLU A 80 4.14 -7.32 -8.56
N ILE A 81 3.09 -7.88 -9.15
CA ILE A 81 3.18 -8.88 -10.20
C ILE A 81 2.74 -8.27 -11.52
N ASP A 82 3.63 -8.33 -12.52
CA ASP A 82 3.31 -7.93 -13.88
C ASP A 82 2.63 -9.11 -14.60
N LEU A 83 1.32 -9.06 -14.65
CA LEU A 83 0.57 -10.11 -15.35
C LEU A 83 0.89 -10.04 -16.84
N ILE A 84 1.20 -11.19 -17.42
CA ILE A 84 1.47 -11.34 -18.85
C ILE A 84 0.39 -10.62 -19.67
N ASN A 85 0.82 -9.71 -20.54
CA ASN A 85 -0.01 -8.82 -21.35
C ASN A 85 -0.75 -7.70 -20.61
N GLY A 86 -0.39 -7.39 -19.37
CA GLY A 86 -0.96 -6.27 -18.60
C GLY A 86 -2.47 -6.36 -18.37
N LYS A 87 -3.09 -7.47 -18.74
CA LYS A 87 -4.53 -7.69 -18.65
C LYS A 87 -4.84 -8.87 -17.74
N GLY A 88 -5.83 -8.69 -16.90
CA GLY A 88 -6.38 -9.78 -16.12
C GLY A 88 -6.11 -9.68 -14.62
N ARG A 89 -6.80 -10.52 -13.90
CA ARG A 89 -6.72 -10.65 -12.46
C ARG A 89 -5.66 -11.66 -12.08
N LEU A 90 -5.07 -11.50 -10.92
CA LEU A 90 -4.13 -12.47 -10.37
C LEU A 90 -4.75 -13.87 -10.26
N TRP A 91 -6.03 -13.95 -10.00
CA TRP A 91 -6.80 -15.19 -9.86
C TRP A 91 -7.92 -15.29 -10.89
N GLN A 92 -8.32 -16.50 -11.18
CA GLN A 92 -9.51 -16.82 -11.95
C GLN A 92 -10.63 -17.24 -11.01
N LYS A 93 -11.82 -16.75 -11.29
CA LYS A 93 -13.05 -17.19 -10.65
C LYS A 93 -13.47 -18.53 -11.27
N ASN A 94 -13.50 -19.58 -10.47
CA ASN A 94 -14.04 -20.83 -10.91
C ASN A 94 -15.58 -20.73 -10.98
N LYS A 95 -16.18 -21.33 -11.98
CA LYS A 95 -17.64 -21.46 -12.06
C LYS A 95 -18.08 -22.47 -10.99
N SER A 96 -18.35 -22.00 -9.79
CA SER A 96 -18.97 -22.80 -8.75
C SER A 96 -20.43 -22.37 -8.56
N LYS A 97 -21.26 -23.31 -8.15
CA LYS A 97 -22.69 -23.06 -7.88
C LYS A 97 -22.94 -22.57 -6.44
N GLY A 98 -21.96 -21.96 -5.80
CA GLY A 98 -22.09 -21.51 -4.42
C GLY A 98 -22.01 -19.98 -4.28
N PRO A 99 -22.44 -19.41 -3.12
CA PRO A 99 -22.34 -17.98 -2.85
C PRO A 99 -20.88 -17.48 -2.79
N TRP A 100 -19.93 -18.38 -2.58
CA TRP A 100 -18.49 -18.11 -2.54
C TRP A 100 -17.80 -18.91 -3.64
N ASP A 101 -17.47 -18.23 -4.73
CA ASP A 101 -16.71 -18.87 -5.79
C ASP A 101 -15.28 -19.15 -5.34
N THR A 102 -14.78 -20.35 -5.65
CA THR A 102 -13.38 -20.68 -5.44
C THR A 102 -12.48 -19.83 -6.34
N ILE A 103 -11.41 -19.33 -5.77
CA ILE A 103 -10.42 -18.51 -6.45
C ILE A 103 -9.17 -19.35 -6.69
N THR A 104 -8.72 -19.44 -7.93
CA THR A 104 -7.50 -20.18 -8.29
C THR A 104 -6.47 -19.25 -8.89
N ILE A 105 -5.22 -19.38 -8.45
CA ILE A 105 -4.07 -18.74 -9.07
C ILE A 105 -3.43 -19.76 -10.01
N THR A 106 -3.30 -19.44 -11.29
CA THR A 106 -2.74 -20.38 -12.27
C THR A 106 -1.27 -20.71 -11.98
N ALA A 107 -0.81 -21.85 -12.49
CA ALA A 107 0.58 -22.29 -12.29
C ALA A 107 1.60 -21.29 -12.88
N GLU A 108 1.29 -20.70 -14.04
CA GLU A 108 2.14 -19.69 -14.68
C GLU A 108 2.26 -18.44 -13.81
N ARG A 109 1.17 -17.97 -13.23
CA ARG A 109 1.17 -16.80 -12.33
C ARG A 109 1.93 -17.07 -11.04
N LYS A 110 1.82 -18.28 -10.49
CA LYS A 110 2.61 -18.69 -9.32
C LYS A 110 4.11 -18.68 -9.61
N LYS A 111 4.52 -19.10 -10.82
CA LYS A 111 5.94 -19.09 -11.23
C LYS A 111 6.47 -17.69 -11.47
N GLN A 112 5.64 -16.76 -11.92
CA GLN A 112 6.06 -15.40 -12.25
C GLN A 112 6.59 -14.64 -11.02
N GLY A 113 5.96 -14.84 -9.84
CA GLY A 113 6.35 -14.19 -8.60
C GLY A 113 6.05 -12.69 -8.55
N PHE A 114 6.37 -12.07 -7.43
CA PHE A 114 6.22 -10.66 -7.20
C PHE A 114 7.57 -9.97 -7.12
N THR A 115 7.72 -8.85 -7.79
CA THR A 115 8.92 -8.02 -7.76
C THR A 115 8.75 -6.84 -6.81
N SER A 116 9.85 -6.33 -6.28
CA SER A 116 9.87 -5.14 -5.44
C SER A 116 9.90 -3.91 -6.33
N ILE A 117 8.91 -3.02 -6.19
CA ILE A 117 8.79 -1.82 -7.01
C ILE A 117 8.90 -0.51 -6.21
N GLY A 118 8.90 -0.58 -4.89
CA GLY A 118 9.06 0.60 -4.05
C GLY A 118 9.35 0.23 -2.59
N LYS A 119 10.10 1.09 -1.90
CA LYS A 119 10.51 0.87 -0.51
C LYS A 119 10.45 2.15 0.29
N VAL A 120 9.99 2.03 1.54
CA VAL A 120 10.04 3.07 2.58
C VAL A 120 10.62 2.46 3.84
N THR A 121 11.48 3.21 4.52
CA THR A 121 11.99 2.85 5.85
C THR A 121 11.56 3.91 6.86
N ILE A 122 11.09 3.45 8.01
CA ILE A 122 10.76 4.29 9.18
C ILE A 122 11.68 3.85 10.30
N ASN A 123 12.60 4.72 10.71
CA ASN A 123 13.55 4.46 11.79
C ASN A 123 12.88 4.74 13.13
N LYS A 124 13.11 3.87 14.11
CA LYS A 124 12.58 3.98 15.48
C LYS A 124 13.59 4.65 16.43
N GLN A 125 14.85 4.74 16.05
CA GLN A 125 15.91 5.35 16.86
C GLN A 125 15.73 6.87 16.91
N LYS A 126 15.90 7.45 18.12
CA LYS A 126 15.69 8.89 18.35
C LYS A 126 16.66 9.77 17.53
N ASP A 127 17.90 9.31 17.35
CA ASP A 127 18.96 10.09 16.69
C ASP A 127 19.04 9.84 15.19
N ALA A 128 18.29 8.87 14.67
CA ALA A 128 18.20 8.60 13.25
C ALA A 128 17.16 9.49 12.57
N LYS A 129 17.40 9.84 11.31
CA LYS A 129 16.37 10.44 10.48
C LYS A 129 15.16 9.48 10.45
N LYS A 130 14.05 9.91 11.05
CA LYS A 130 12.86 9.07 11.24
C LYS A 130 12.40 8.39 9.96
N PHE A 131 12.49 9.09 8.84
CA PHE A 131 12.04 8.58 7.55
C PHE A 131 13.14 8.70 6.51
N ASP A 132 13.49 7.62 5.89
CA ASP A 132 14.36 7.62 4.72
C ASP A 132 13.61 8.18 3.50
N THR A 133 14.35 8.57 2.48
CA THR A 133 13.77 8.96 1.20
C THR A 133 13.12 7.73 0.56
N PRO A 134 11.82 7.78 0.25
CA PRO A 134 11.16 6.68 -0.44
C PRO A 134 11.82 6.38 -1.78
N THR A 135 11.88 5.12 -2.15
CA THR A 135 12.46 4.68 -3.42
C THR A 135 11.43 4.03 -4.34
N GLY A 136 11.75 3.94 -5.62
CA GLY A 136 10.90 3.33 -6.63
C GLY A 136 9.55 4.04 -6.74
N PHE A 137 8.48 3.27 -6.75
CA PHE A 137 7.12 3.79 -6.92
C PHE A 137 6.66 4.70 -5.79
N PHE A 138 7.27 4.60 -4.61
CA PHE A 138 6.97 5.48 -3.48
C PHE A 138 7.69 6.84 -3.53
N ASN A 139 8.60 7.03 -4.47
CA ASN A 139 9.22 8.33 -4.66
C ASN A 139 8.18 9.31 -5.24
N GLU A 140 8.02 10.47 -4.62
CA GLU A 140 7.03 11.49 -5.02
C GLU A 140 7.18 11.93 -6.49
N LYS A 141 8.40 11.85 -7.04
CA LYS A 141 8.66 12.14 -8.47
C LYS A 141 7.99 11.13 -9.41
N ASN A 142 7.74 9.93 -8.94
CA ASN A 142 7.13 8.85 -9.71
C ASN A 142 5.64 8.65 -9.39
N ASN A 143 5.12 9.35 -8.38
CA ASN A 143 3.70 9.41 -8.12
C ASN A 143 3.07 10.43 -9.07
N PRO A 144 2.18 10.03 -9.97
CA PRO A 144 1.47 10.99 -10.79
C PRO A 144 0.70 11.94 -9.88
N LYS A 145 1.00 13.23 -10.03
CA LYS A 145 0.33 14.33 -9.32
C LYS A 145 -1.16 14.38 -9.65
#